data_6391d538add7765dd5f017fa905ac2cf
#
_entry.id   6391d538add7765dd5f017fa905ac2cf
#
_cell.length_a   1.000
_cell.length_b   1.000
_cell.length_c   1.000
_cell.angle_alpha   90.00
_cell.angle_beta   90.00
_cell.angle_gamma   90.00
#
_symmetry.space_group_name_H-M   'P 1'
#
loop_
_entity.id
_entity.type
_entity.pdbx_description
1 polymer ?
#
loop_
_entity_poly.entity_id
_entity_poly.type
_entity_poly.pdbx_seq_one_letter_code
_entity_poly.pdbx_strand_id
1 'polypeptide(L)'
;MGEAFQLLKARHSWTSTEPGIAMTISTSSSARFATRHSAQEDVFALVIATVLVSFGVVLLRQAGVMTGGTAGIALLIHYSFALPFGAVFFALNLPFYYLSLRRMGWLFTLKTFCAVALVSFFSDQHAVFIHIDQLQPFYAAVLGNLILGVGFLILFRHKASLGGVNILALYLQDRYGFKAGWLQMGIDIGVLLASLTFISLPILACSILGAVLLNFIIAQNHRADRYSA
;
A
#
# COMPACT_ATOMS: atom_id res chain seq x y z
N MET A 1 -31.74 24.79 -43.33
CA MET A 1 -30.77 23.83 -42.67
C MET A 1 -31.44 22.51 -42.34
N GLY A 2 -32.38 22.01 -43.15
CA GLY A 2 -33.20 20.82 -42.89
C GLY A 2 -33.13 19.73 -43.95
N GLU A 3 -32.59 19.98 -45.12
CA GLU A 3 -32.64 19.01 -46.23
C GLU A 3 -31.38 18.17 -46.41
N ALA A 4 -30.23 18.56 -45.85
CA ALA A 4 -28.98 17.84 -45.98
C ALA A 4 -28.89 16.59 -45.05
N PHE A 5 -29.75 16.50 -44.03
CA PHE A 5 -29.75 15.36 -43.06
C PHE A 5 -30.61 14.18 -43.51
N GLN A 6 -31.54 14.40 -44.49
CA GLN A 6 -32.41 13.33 -45.01
C GLN A 6 -31.74 12.54 -46.14
N LEU A 7 -30.72 13.08 -46.83
CA LEU A 7 -30.06 12.37 -47.94
C LEU A 7 -28.94 11.41 -47.49
N LEU A 8 -28.52 11.43 -46.24
CA LEU A 8 -27.54 10.49 -45.68
C LEU A 8 -28.17 9.19 -45.17
N LYS A 9 -29.49 9.14 -45.04
CA LYS A 9 -30.22 7.95 -44.55
C LYS A 9 -30.67 6.98 -45.67
N ALA A 10 -30.48 7.35 -46.95
CA ALA A 10 -30.98 6.59 -48.10
C ALA A 10 -29.91 5.81 -48.89
N ARG A 11 -28.69 5.68 -48.33
CA ARG A 11 -27.58 5.02 -49.06
C ARG A 11 -26.95 3.87 -48.31
N HIS A 12 -27.68 2.95 -47.73
CA HIS A 12 -27.15 1.62 -47.42
C HIS A 12 -28.28 0.57 -47.33
N SER A 13 -28.97 0.38 -48.44
CA SER A 13 -29.67 -0.87 -48.69
C SER A 13 -28.89 -1.65 -49.75
N TRP A 14 -27.86 -2.35 -49.36
CA TRP A 14 -27.28 -3.41 -50.19
C TRP A 14 -27.85 -4.72 -49.71
N THR A 15 -28.86 -5.21 -50.43
CA THR A 15 -29.26 -6.60 -50.44
C THR A 15 -28.20 -7.38 -51.22
N SER A 16 -27.31 -8.07 -50.57
CA SER A 16 -26.56 -9.18 -51.18
C SER A 16 -27.03 -10.48 -50.57
N THR A 17 -27.90 -11.15 -51.27
CA THR A 17 -28.17 -12.57 -51.20
C THR A 17 -26.94 -13.32 -51.72
N GLU A 18 -26.13 -13.82 -50.82
CA GLU A 18 -25.16 -14.88 -51.09
C GLU A 18 -25.24 -15.90 -49.96
N PRO A 19 -25.48 -17.19 -50.25
CA PRO A 19 -25.48 -18.25 -49.26
C PRO A 19 -24.03 -18.80 -49.12
N GLY A 20 -23.40 -18.64 -48.03
CA GLY A 20 -22.19 -19.41 -47.86
C GLY A 20 -21.24 -18.85 -46.81
N ILE A 21 -21.02 -19.64 -45.77
CA ILE A 21 -20.00 -19.56 -44.75
C ILE A 21 -20.32 -18.58 -43.63
N ALA A 22 -21.20 -19.02 -42.73
CA ALA A 22 -21.22 -18.51 -41.38
C ALA A 22 -19.87 -18.91 -40.69
N MET A 23 -18.90 -18.03 -40.81
CA MET A 23 -17.68 -18.10 -39.98
C MET A 23 -18.11 -17.74 -38.58
N THR A 24 -18.46 -18.72 -37.78
CA THR A 24 -18.64 -18.59 -36.35
C THR A 24 -17.30 -18.16 -35.78
N ILE A 25 -17.09 -16.87 -35.68
CA ILE A 25 -16.05 -16.33 -34.83
C ILE A 25 -16.48 -16.71 -33.40
N SER A 26 -16.05 -17.87 -32.97
CA SER A 26 -16.02 -18.22 -31.57
C SER A 26 -15.15 -17.15 -30.88
N THR A 27 -15.79 -16.10 -30.40
CA THR A 27 -15.21 -15.26 -29.36
C THR A 27 -15.04 -16.20 -28.18
N SER A 28 -13.90 -16.89 -28.14
CA SER A 28 -13.43 -17.48 -26.90
C SER A 28 -13.24 -16.29 -25.95
N SER A 29 -14.31 -16.01 -25.19
CA SER A 29 -14.19 -15.30 -23.95
C SER A 29 -13.10 -16.04 -23.17
N SER A 30 -11.86 -15.57 -23.27
CA SER A 30 -10.81 -15.95 -22.35
C SER A 30 -11.30 -15.47 -20.99
N ALA A 31 -12.08 -16.30 -20.31
CA ALA A 31 -12.32 -16.18 -18.90
C ALA A 31 -10.92 -16.08 -18.30
N ARG A 32 -10.49 -14.86 -17.95
CA ARG A 32 -9.30 -14.64 -17.17
C ARG A 32 -9.56 -15.39 -15.88
N PHE A 33 -9.00 -16.58 -15.80
CA PHE A 33 -8.97 -17.33 -14.55
C PHE A 33 -8.24 -16.45 -13.56
N ALA A 34 -8.98 -15.82 -12.68
CA ALA A 34 -8.45 -15.20 -11.49
C ALA A 34 -7.82 -16.34 -10.68
N THR A 35 -6.51 -16.54 -10.85
CA THR A 35 -5.77 -17.54 -10.10
C THR A 35 -5.79 -17.11 -8.64
N ARG A 36 -6.61 -17.80 -7.85
CA ARG A 36 -6.54 -17.66 -6.38
C ARG A 36 -5.15 -18.13 -5.97
N HIS A 37 -4.40 -17.26 -5.32
CA HIS A 37 -3.12 -17.63 -4.74
C HIS A 37 -3.33 -18.81 -3.77
N SER A 38 -2.43 -19.79 -3.81
CA SER A 38 -2.45 -20.88 -2.86
C SER A 38 -2.09 -20.35 -1.45
N ALA A 39 -2.52 -21.07 -0.42
CA ALA A 39 -2.18 -20.69 0.96
C ALA A 39 -0.65 -20.66 1.19
N GLN A 40 0.09 -21.54 0.51
CA GLN A 40 1.56 -21.56 0.59
C GLN A 40 2.19 -20.32 -0.05
N GLU A 41 1.70 -19.87 -1.21
CA GLU A 41 2.13 -18.64 -1.86
C GLU A 41 1.85 -17.42 -0.97
N ASP A 42 0.69 -17.36 -0.34
CA ASP A 42 0.32 -16.28 0.58
C ASP A 42 1.27 -16.23 1.79
N VAL A 43 1.56 -17.37 2.42
CA VAL A 43 2.48 -17.43 3.57
C VAL A 43 3.89 -17.01 3.16
N PHE A 44 4.40 -17.52 2.05
CA PHE A 44 5.72 -17.18 1.55
C PHE A 44 5.83 -15.69 1.21
N ALA A 45 4.84 -15.14 0.53
CA ALA A 45 4.76 -13.73 0.19
C ALA A 45 4.69 -12.83 1.45
N LEU A 46 3.89 -13.23 2.47
CA LEU A 46 3.83 -12.51 3.75
C LEU A 46 5.20 -12.47 4.43
N VAL A 47 5.90 -13.60 4.52
CA VAL A 47 7.22 -13.66 5.17
C VAL A 47 8.21 -12.75 4.44
N ILE A 48 8.33 -12.87 3.11
CA ILE A 48 9.25 -12.03 2.32
C ILE A 48 8.90 -10.56 2.48
N ALA A 49 7.63 -10.20 2.31
CA ALA A 49 7.18 -8.82 2.39
C ALA A 49 7.46 -8.21 3.77
N THR A 50 7.21 -8.96 4.84
CA THR A 50 7.42 -8.47 6.21
C THR A 50 8.89 -8.33 6.57
N VAL A 51 9.77 -9.20 6.06
CA VAL A 51 11.24 -9.06 6.17
C VAL A 51 11.71 -7.80 5.44
N LEU A 52 11.24 -7.57 4.21
CA LEU A 52 11.58 -6.36 3.46
C LEU A 52 11.10 -5.09 4.17
N VAL A 53 9.83 -5.06 4.59
CA VAL A 53 9.26 -3.91 5.29
C VAL A 53 10.01 -3.62 6.58
N SER A 54 10.25 -4.64 7.40
CA SER A 54 10.95 -4.47 8.68
C SER A 54 12.39 -3.99 8.48
N PHE A 55 13.07 -4.48 7.45
CA PHE A 55 14.41 -4.01 7.10
C PHE A 55 14.41 -2.54 6.64
N GLY A 56 13.45 -2.15 5.77
CA GLY A 56 13.27 -0.76 5.38
C GLY A 56 13.04 0.16 6.59
N VAL A 57 12.19 -0.26 7.53
CA VAL A 57 11.96 0.48 8.79
C VAL A 57 13.25 0.64 9.60
N VAL A 58 14.06 -0.42 9.70
CA VAL A 58 15.34 -0.35 10.42
C VAL A 58 16.30 0.65 9.80
N LEU A 59 16.40 0.69 8.46
CA LEU A 59 17.22 1.70 7.76
C LEU A 59 16.76 3.13 8.09
N LEU A 60 15.44 3.38 8.03
CA LEU A 60 14.89 4.69 8.37
C LEU A 60 15.20 5.06 9.85
N ARG A 61 14.94 4.11 10.76
CA ARG A 61 15.15 4.30 12.19
C ARG A 61 16.61 4.60 12.52
N GLN A 62 17.57 3.88 11.96
CA GLN A 62 19.00 4.10 12.23
C GLN A 62 19.50 5.44 11.70
N ALA A 63 18.93 5.96 10.64
CA ALA A 63 19.25 7.27 10.09
C ALA A 63 18.44 8.43 10.71
N GLY A 64 17.54 8.16 11.66
CA GLY A 64 16.64 9.15 12.24
C GLY A 64 15.56 9.67 11.29
N VAL A 65 15.35 8.99 10.15
CA VAL A 65 14.39 9.41 9.13
C VAL A 65 12.99 8.94 9.51
N MET A 66 12.01 9.83 9.33
CA MET A 66 10.59 9.55 9.59
C MET A 66 9.90 9.00 8.36
N THR A 67 8.78 8.32 8.58
CA THR A 67 7.83 7.92 7.54
C THR A 67 6.42 8.33 7.93
N GLY A 68 5.43 8.13 7.06
CA GLY A 68 4.04 8.44 7.34
C GLY A 68 3.28 7.29 8.01
N GLY A 69 1.96 7.49 8.17
CA GLY A 69 1.02 6.50 8.66
C GLY A 69 1.29 6.01 10.08
N THR A 70 0.83 4.80 10.35
CA THR A 70 0.99 4.15 11.67
C THR A 70 2.46 3.88 12.00
N ALA A 71 3.29 3.58 10.99
CA ALA A 71 4.72 3.37 11.18
C ALA A 71 5.41 4.68 11.60
N GLY A 72 5.01 5.82 11.02
CA GLY A 72 5.50 7.13 11.43
C GLY A 72 5.12 7.48 12.85
N ILE A 73 3.88 7.23 13.26
CA ILE A 73 3.45 7.40 14.66
C ILE A 73 4.27 6.51 15.60
N ALA A 74 4.52 5.26 15.21
CA ALA A 74 5.33 4.33 16.00
C ALA A 74 6.79 4.81 16.14
N LEU A 75 7.39 5.34 15.06
CA LEU A 75 8.72 5.94 15.11
C LEU A 75 8.75 7.18 16.02
N LEU A 76 7.74 8.05 15.92
CA LEU A 76 7.64 9.23 16.78
C LEU A 76 7.60 8.84 18.25
N ILE A 77 6.80 7.85 18.63
CA ILE A 77 6.73 7.34 20.00
C ILE A 77 8.06 6.67 20.41
N HIS A 78 8.66 5.89 19.50
CA HIS A 78 9.96 5.29 19.73
C HIS A 78 11.04 6.34 20.07
N TYR A 79 11.13 7.42 19.30
CA TYR A 79 12.09 8.48 19.54
C TYR A 79 11.78 9.32 20.80
N SER A 80 10.49 9.47 21.14
CA SER A 80 10.08 10.25 22.31
C SER A 80 10.30 9.51 23.63
N PHE A 81 10.06 8.20 23.65
CA PHE A 81 9.97 7.40 24.87
C PHE A 81 10.97 6.25 24.94
N ALA A 82 11.84 6.09 23.93
CA ALA A 82 12.79 4.99 23.82
C ALA A 82 12.15 3.57 23.92
N LEU A 83 10.86 3.46 23.56
CA LEU A 83 10.15 2.17 23.54
C LEU A 83 10.53 1.35 22.30
N PRO A 84 10.54 -0.01 22.36
CA PRO A 84 10.78 -0.83 21.19
C PRO A 84 9.78 -0.53 20.08
N PHE A 85 10.27 -0.27 18.86
CA PHE A 85 9.42 0.09 17.73
C PHE A 85 8.36 -0.97 17.43
N GLY A 86 8.75 -2.24 17.44
CA GLY A 86 7.85 -3.35 17.13
C GLY A 86 6.69 -3.43 18.13
N ALA A 87 6.96 -3.30 19.42
CA ALA A 87 5.92 -3.30 20.46
C ALA A 87 4.93 -2.15 20.27
N VAL A 88 5.43 -0.93 20.00
CA VAL A 88 4.60 0.26 19.76
C VAL A 88 3.78 0.10 18.50
N PHE A 89 4.41 -0.34 17.40
CA PHE A 89 3.73 -0.54 16.11
C PHE A 89 2.62 -1.58 16.22
N PHE A 90 2.87 -2.69 16.90
CA PHE A 90 1.85 -3.72 17.14
C PHE A 90 0.69 -3.19 17.97
N ALA A 91 0.98 -2.49 19.08
CA ALA A 91 -0.04 -1.93 19.98
C ALA A 91 -0.92 -0.90 19.26
N LEU A 92 -0.34 -0.02 18.45
CA LEU A 92 -1.08 0.98 17.67
C LEU A 92 -2.02 0.34 16.64
N ASN A 93 -1.72 -0.88 16.19
CA ASN A 93 -2.57 -1.58 15.22
C ASN A 93 -3.75 -2.32 15.87
N LEU A 94 -3.75 -2.58 17.18
CA LEU A 94 -4.80 -3.36 17.85
C LEU A 94 -6.23 -2.84 17.59
N PRO A 95 -6.54 -1.53 17.73
CA PRO A 95 -7.90 -1.03 17.51
C PRO A 95 -8.36 -1.18 16.06
N PHE A 96 -7.42 -1.17 15.10
CA PHE A 96 -7.73 -1.26 13.68
C PHE A 96 -8.11 -2.68 13.23
N TYR A 97 -7.72 -3.73 13.97
CA TYR A 97 -8.16 -5.09 13.65
C TYR A 97 -9.67 -5.27 13.80
N TYR A 98 -10.29 -4.61 14.78
CA TYR A 98 -11.73 -4.63 14.92
C TYR A 98 -12.43 -3.99 13.70
N LEU A 99 -11.91 -2.85 13.25
CA LEU A 99 -12.39 -2.18 12.03
C LEU A 99 -12.20 -3.04 10.78
N SER A 100 -11.03 -3.64 10.66
CA SER A 100 -10.67 -4.54 9.55
C SER A 100 -11.62 -5.73 9.47
N LEU A 101 -11.89 -6.38 10.61
CA LEU A 101 -12.78 -7.53 10.68
C LEU A 101 -14.19 -7.19 10.19
N ARG A 102 -14.70 -6.01 10.58
CA ARG A 102 -16.02 -5.54 10.17
C ARG A 102 -16.14 -5.15 8.71
N ARG A 103 -15.05 -4.71 8.08
CA ARG A 103 -15.07 -4.11 6.74
C ARG A 103 -14.47 -4.99 5.66
N MET A 104 -13.35 -5.63 5.94
CA MET A 104 -12.55 -6.35 4.95
C MET A 104 -12.64 -7.87 5.11
N GLY A 105 -13.27 -8.33 6.18
CA GLY A 105 -13.50 -9.74 6.46
C GLY A 105 -12.34 -10.42 7.17
N TRP A 106 -12.62 -11.68 7.59
CA TRP A 106 -11.73 -12.43 8.48
C TRP A 106 -10.37 -12.74 7.86
N LEU A 107 -10.34 -13.18 6.60
CA LEU A 107 -9.09 -13.61 5.96
C LEU A 107 -8.11 -12.45 5.77
N PHE A 108 -8.62 -11.29 5.33
CA PHE A 108 -7.80 -10.07 5.24
C PHE A 108 -7.26 -9.65 6.60
N THR A 109 -8.12 -9.68 7.63
CA THR A 109 -7.73 -9.29 9.00
C THR A 109 -6.68 -10.23 9.55
N LEU A 110 -6.82 -11.55 9.34
CA LEU A 110 -5.83 -12.53 9.80
C LEU A 110 -4.47 -12.33 9.12
N LYS A 111 -4.45 -12.17 7.79
CA LYS A 111 -3.22 -11.88 7.03
C LYS A 111 -2.57 -10.59 7.49
N THR A 112 -3.36 -9.55 7.71
CA THR A 112 -2.89 -8.24 8.21
C THR A 112 -2.34 -8.35 9.62
N PHE A 113 -3.01 -9.07 10.50
CA PHE A 113 -2.52 -9.34 11.86
C PHE A 113 -1.16 -10.06 11.84
N CYS A 114 -1.06 -11.12 11.05
CA CYS A 114 0.20 -11.85 10.88
C CYS A 114 1.31 -10.95 10.30
N ALA A 115 0.98 -10.14 9.29
CA ALA A 115 1.94 -9.22 8.69
C ALA A 115 2.46 -8.19 9.70
N VAL A 116 1.56 -7.56 10.47
CA VAL A 116 1.95 -6.59 11.51
C VAL A 116 2.77 -7.25 12.61
N ALA A 117 2.38 -8.44 13.08
CA ALA A 117 3.12 -9.18 14.10
C ALA A 117 4.54 -9.53 13.62
N LEU A 118 4.67 -10.00 12.37
CA LEU A 118 5.98 -10.32 11.78
C LEU A 118 6.84 -9.07 11.57
N VAL A 119 6.28 -7.96 11.06
CA VAL A 119 7.02 -6.70 10.92
C VAL A 119 7.48 -6.19 12.28
N SER A 120 6.61 -6.25 13.30
CA SER A 120 6.95 -5.83 14.66
C SER A 120 8.11 -6.66 15.20
N PHE A 121 8.02 -7.98 15.08
CA PHE A 121 9.07 -8.89 15.53
C PHE A 121 10.38 -8.66 14.77
N PHE A 122 10.36 -8.70 13.43
CA PHE A 122 11.57 -8.56 12.64
C PHE A 122 12.23 -7.18 12.78
N SER A 123 11.46 -6.10 12.93
CA SER A 123 12.02 -4.76 13.11
C SER A 123 12.88 -4.64 14.36
N ASP A 124 12.51 -5.33 15.42
CA ASP A 124 13.32 -5.35 16.65
C ASP A 124 14.48 -6.34 16.54
N GLN A 125 14.28 -7.51 15.89
CA GLN A 125 15.35 -8.48 15.67
C GLN A 125 16.45 -7.95 14.74
N HIS A 126 16.12 -7.33 13.63
CA HIS A 126 17.12 -6.74 12.72
C HIS A 126 18.06 -5.78 13.44
N ALA A 127 17.55 -5.00 14.40
CA ALA A 127 18.37 -4.07 15.17
C ALA A 127 19.41 -4.76 16.06
N VAL A 128 19.17 -6.02 16.43
CA VAL A 128 20.13 -6.83 17.20
C VAL A 128 21.24 -7.38 16.31
N PHE A 129 20.91 -7.78 15.09
CA PHE A 129 21.86 -8.42 14.18
C PHE A 129 22.58 -7.47 13.23
N ILE A 130 21.98 -6.31 12.94
CA ILE A 130 22.50 -5.36 11.95
C ILE A 130 22.89 -4.06 12.65
N HIS A 131 24.20 -3.80 12.73
CA HIS A 131 24.75 -2.55 13.20
C HIS A 131 25.35 -1.80 12.01
N ILE A 132 24.80 -0.63 11.71
CA ILE A 132 25.32 0.25 10.65
C ILE A 132 25.88 1.50 11.34
N ASP A 133 27.21 1.62 11.36
CA ASP A 133 27.89 2.69 12.09
C ASP A 133 27.60 4.08 11.52
N GLN A 134 27.49 4.18 10.20
CA GLN A 134 27.18 5.45 9.52
C GLN A 134 26.21 5.22 8.37
N LEU A 135 25.00 5.72 8.52
CA LEU A 135 23.98 5.67 7.47
C LEU A 135 23.52 7.10 7.14
N GLN A 136 23.82 7.51 5.92
CA GLN A 136 23.42 8.84 5.46
C GLN A 136 21.89 8.97 5.38
N PRO A 137 21.26 10.00 5.98
CA PRO A 137 19.81 10.14 6.01
C PRO A 137 19.16 10.17 4.64
N PHE A 138 19.78 10.82 3.66
CA PHE A 138 19.28 10.85 2.28
C PHE A 138 19.25 9.44 1.66
N TYR A 139 20.34 8.69 1.79
CA TYR A 139 20.42 7.32 1.26
C TYR A 139 19.43 6.40 1.96
N ALA A 140 19.33 6.50 3.29
CA ALA A 140 18.34 5.74 4.07
C ALA A 140 16.90 6.07 3.65
N ALA A 141 16.58 7.35 3.45
CA ALA A 141 15.27 7.79 3.01
C ALA A 141 14.89 7.18 1.66
N VAL A 142 15.82 7.18 0.70
CA VAL A 142 15.57 6.62 -0.63
C VAL A 142 15.50 5.11 -0.58
N LEU A 143 16.55 4.44 -0.09
CA LEU A 143 16.63 2.98 -0.09
C LEU A 143 15.59 2.36 0.83
N GLY A 144 15.42 2.88 2.05
CA GLY A 144 14.45 2.39 3.01
C GLY A 144 13.02 2.44 2.47
N ASN A 145 12.62 3.58 1.85
CA ASN A 145 11.28 3.71 1.29
C ASN A 145 11.08 2.92 -0.02
N LEU A 146 12.14 2.68 -0.83
CA LEU A 146 12.06 1.75 -1.95
C LEU A 146 11.76 0.33 -1.48
N ILE A 147 12.50 -0.15 -0.49
CA ILE A 147 12.31 -1.48 0.11
C ILE A 147 10.94 -1.60 0.75
N LEU A 148 10.51 -0.59 1.53
CA LEU A 148 9.16 -0.50 2.08
C LEU A 148 8.09 -0.59 0.99
N GLY A 149 8.27 0.17 -0.09
CA GLY A 149 7.34 0.19 -1.22
C GLY A 149 7.17 -1.18 -1.86
N VAL A 150 8.26 -1.89 -2.12
CA VAL A 150 8.22 -3.26 -2.66
C VAL A 150 7.49 -4.20 -1.70
N GLY A 151 7.81 -4.13 -0.41
CA GLY A 151 7.13 -4.94 0.61
C GLY A 151 5.62 -4.66 0.67
N PHE A 152 5.20 -3.39 0.62
CA PHE A 152 3.78 -3.03 0.57
C PHE A 152 3.08 -3.57 -0.68
N LEU A 153 3.71 -3.48 -1.86
CA LEU A 153 3.13 -4.00 -3.09
C LEU A 153 2.90 -5.52 -3.01
N ILE A 154 3.84 -6.26 -2.41
CA ILE A 154 3.68 -7.71 -2.20
C ILE A 154 2.50 -7.97 -1.26
N LEU A 155 2.40 -7.27 -0.12
CA LEU A 155 1.29 -7.42 0.82
C LEU A 155 -0.07 -7.13 0.15
N PHE A 156 -0.18 -6.03 -0.58
CA PHE A 156 -1.42 -5.65 -1.25
C PHE A 156 -1.85 -6.66 -2.30
N ARG A 157 -0.88 -7.20 -3.07
CA ARG A 157 -1.17 -8.26 -4.04
C ARG A 157 -1.76 -9.51 -3.40
N HIS A 158 -1.34 -9.84 -2.19
CA HIS A 158 -1.82 -10.99 -1.42
C HIS A 158 -2.99 -10.66 -0.47
N LYS A 159 -3.66 -9.52 -0.71
CA LYS A 159 -4.80 -9.03 0.09
C LYS A 159 -4.47 -8.97 1.59
N ALA A 160 -3.30 -8.42 1.90
CA ALA A 160 -2.86 -8.09 3.24
C ALA A 160 -2.45 -6.61 3.31
N SER A 161 -2.36 -6.06 4.51
CA SER A 161 -1.93 -4.70 4.77
C SER A 161 -1.07 -4.67 6.03
N LEU A 162 -0.47 -3.52 6.33
CA LEU A 162 0.12 -3.25 7.64
C LEU A 162 -0.87 -2.56 8.59
N GLY A 163 -2.15 -2.60 8.25
CA GLY A 163 -3.21 -2.11 9.12
C GLY A 163 -3.22 -0.59 9.32
N GLY A 164 -3.59 -0.18 10.53
CA GLY A 164 -3.44 1.17 11.02
C GLY A 164 -4.28 2.23 10.32
N VAL A 165 -3.68 3.38 10.12
CA VAL A 165 -4.31 4.58 9.56
C VAL A 165 -5.00 4.34 8.22
N ASN A 166 -4.47 3.45 7.37
CA ASN A 166 -5.09 3.09 6.09
C ASN A 166 -6.49 2.49 6.27
N ILE A 167 -6.66 1.58 7.24
CA ILE A 167 -7.96 0.97 7.52
C ILE A 167 -8.94 2.02 8.05
N LEU A 168 -8.46 2.92 8.92
CA LEU A 168 -9.26 4.03 9.43
C LEU A 168 -9.69 4.96 8.28
N ALA A 169 -8.77 5.30 7.39
CA ALA A 169 -9.04 6.18 6.26
C ALA A 169 -10.12 5.60 5.32
N LEU A 170 -10.02 4.32 5.01
CA LEU A 170 -11.04 3.60 4.23
C LEU A 170 -12.39 3.54 4.97
N TYR A 171 -12.37 3.29 6.28
CA TYR A 171 -13.60 3.30 7.09
C TYR A 171 -14.30 4.64 7.06
N LEU A 172 -13.57 5.74 7.25
CA LEU A 172 -14.14 7.09 7.24
C LEU A 172 -14.61 7.51 5.84
N GLN A 173 -13.90 7.07 4.80
CA GLN A 173 -14.35 7.27 3.42
C GLN A 173 -15.71 6.62 3.19
N ASP A 174 -15.88 5.37 3.57
CA ASP A 174 -17.12 4.63 3.35
C ASP A 174 -18.27 5.13 4.22
N ARG A 175 -17.99 5.55 5.45
CA ARG A 175 -19.02 5.95 6.42
C ARG A 175 -19.47 7.39 6.26
N TYR A 176 -18.54 8.30 5.95
CA TYR A 176 -18.75 9.74 5.97
C TYR A 176 -18.41 10.42 4.63
N GLY A 177 -17.94 9.69 3.62
CA GLY A 177 -17.60 10.23 2.31
C GLY A 177 -16.27 11.02 2.27
N PHE A 178 -15.48 11.02 3.34
CA PHE A 178 -14.17 11.66 3.34
C PHE A 178 -13.22 10.90 2.40
N LYS A 179 -12.51 11.59 1.54
CA LYS A 179 -11.50 10.96 0.69
C LYS A 179 -10.35 10.44 1.55
N ALA A 180 -10.14 9.11 1.56
CA ALA A 180 -9.12 8.45 2.38
C ALA A 180 -7.72 9.06 2.21
N GLY A 181 -7.35 9.46 0.99
CA GLY A 181 -6.05 10.08 0.72
C GLY A 181 -5.84 11.41 1.45
N TRP A 182 -6.87 12.26 1.59
CA TRP A 182 -6.76 13.51 2.34
C TRP A 182 -6.55 13.27 3.83
N LEU A 183 -7.27 12.29 4.40
CA LEU A 183 -7.11 11.94 5.80
C LEU A 183 -5.71 11.39 6.07
N GLN A 184 -5.24 10.49 5.21
CA GLN A 184 -3.90 9.93 5.32
C GLN A 184 -2.82 11.00 5.21
N MET A 185 -2.93 11.87 4.20
CA MET A 185 -2.01 12.99 4.03
C MET A 185 -2.00 13.93 5.25
N GLY A 186 -3.17 14.20 5.84
CA GLY A 186 -3.27 15.01 7.06
C GLY A 186 -2.55 14.37 8.24
N ILE A 187 -2.68 13.05 8.42
CA ILE A 187 -1.97 12.32 9.47
C ILE A 187 -0.46 12.30 9.21
N ASP A 188 -0.04 12.06 7.97
CA ASP A 188 1.38 12.06 7.59
C ASP A 188 2.03 13.42 7.84
N ILE A 189 1.36 14.50 7.44
CA ILE A 189 1.81 15.88 7.75
C ILE A 189 1.86 16.11 9.25
N GLY A 190 0.85 15.69 10.00
CA GLY A 190 0.82 15.81 11.46
C GLY A 190 2.00 15.09 12.13
N VAL A 191 2.31 13.87 11.68
CA VAL A 191 3.47 13.12 12.17
C VAL A 191 4.79 13.84 11.85
N LEU A 192 4.95 14.33 10.61
CA LEU A 192 6.14 15.06 10.19
C LEU A 192 6.32 16.39 10.98
N LEU A 193 5.24 17.12 11.21
CA LEU A 193 5.28 18.34 12.03
C LEU A 193 5.63 18.03 13.48
N ALA A 194 5.04 16.99 14.06
CA ALA A 194 5.37 16.57 15.42
C ALA A 194 6.82 16.09 15.53
N SER A 195 7.39 15.52 14.48
CA SER A 195 8.77 15.04 14.47
C SER A 195 9.81 16.18 14.52
N LEU A 196 9.44 17.41 14.19
CA LEU A 196 10.31 18.60 14.29
C LEU A 196 10.87 18.83 15.69
N THR A 197 10.24 18.29 16.73
CA THR A 197 10.75 18.35 18.11
C THR A 197 11.93 17.40 18.36
N PHE A 198 12.15 16.42 17.48
CA PHE A 198 13.15 15.36 17.67
C PHE A 198 14.19 15.29 16.55
N ILE A 199 13.86 15.76 15.35
CA ILE A 199 14.74 15.67 14.19
C ILE A 199 15.11 17.05 13.64
N SER A 200 16.29 17.14 13.01
CA SER A 200 16.75 18.36 12.37
C SER A 200 16.05 18.61 11.04
N LEU A 201 16.02 19.87 10.59
CA LEU A 201 15.42 20.24 9.28
C LEU A 201 15.98 19.45 8.09
N PRO A 202 17.29 19.14 7.96
CA PRO A 202 17.79 18.30 6.89
C PRO A 202 17.21 16.89 6.92
N ILE A 203 17.07 16.29 8.11
CA ILE A 203 16.47 14.96 8.26
C ILE A 203 14.98 15.01 7.93
N LEU A 204 14.28 16.07 8.30
CA LEU A 204 12.88 16.28 7.90
C LEU A 204 12.74 16.36 6.37
N ALA A 205 13.61 17.07 5.69
CA ALA A 205 13.59 17.13 4.22
C ALA A 205 13.79 15.74 3.58
N CYS A 206 14.72 14.94 4.12
CA CYS A 206 14.91 13.55 3.71
C CYS A 206 13.66 12.71 3.99
N SER A 207 12.98 12.92 5.11
CA SER A 207 11.77 12.21 5.50
C SER A 207 10.60 12.54 4.55
N ILE A 208 10.42 13.80 4.19
CA ILE A 208 9.42 14.22 3.21
C ILE A 208 9.69 13.58 1.85
N LEU A 209 10.94 13.62 1.38
CA LEU A 209 11.34 12.98 0.12
C LEU A 209 11.03 11.48 0.13
N GLY A 210 11.39 10.79 1.23
CA GLY A 210 11.13 9.37 1.40
C GLY A 210 9.63 9.05 1.39
N ALA A 211 8.81 9.84 2.10
CA ALA A 211 7.36 9.68 2.11
C ALA A 211 6.73 9.91 0.72
N VAL A 212 7.18 10.92 -0.01
CA VAL A 212 6.74 11.18 -1.40
C VAL A 212 7.12 9.99 -2.31
N LEU A 213 8.35 9.47 -2.19
CA LEU A 213 8.82 8.32 -2.96
C LEU A 213 7.99 7.07 -2.67
N LEU A 214 7.72 6.76 -1.41
CA LEU A 214 6.90 5.63 -1.00
C LEU A 214 5.49 5.73 -1.58
N ASN A 215 4.85 6.89 -1.40
CA ASN A 215 3.51 7.12 -1.91
C ASN A 215 3.45 7.06 -3.45
N PHE A 216 4.49 7.54 -4.13
CA PHE A 216 4.61 7.43 -5.58
C PHE A 216 4.71 5.98 -6.05
N ILE A 217 5.53 5.15 -5.39
CA ILE A 217 5.66 3.72 -5.70
C ILE A 217 4.30 3.02 -5.53
N ILE A 218 3.60 3.29 -4.43
CA ILE A 218 2.28 2.71 -4.17
C ILE A 218 1.28 3.18 -5.23
N ALA A 219 1.19 4.47 -5.52
CA ALA A 219 0.24 5.04 -6.47
C ALA A 219 0.43 4.52 -7.90
N GLN A 220 1.69 4.38 -8.34
CA GLN A 220 2.00 3.86 -9.68
C GLN A 220 1.68 2.38 -9.85
N ASN A 221 1.78 1.61 -8.80
CA ASN A 221 1.66 0.15 -8.87
C ASN A 221 0.32 -0.37 -8.32
N HIS A 222 -0.35 0.39 -7.45
CA HIS A 222 -1.64 0.01 -6.88
C HIS A 222 -2.80 0.59 -7.72
N ARG A 223 -3.03 0.02 -8.92
CA ARG A 223 -4.22 0.30 -9.73
C ARG A 223 -5.28 -0.75 -9.40
N ALA A 224 -6.43 -0.30 -8.89
CA ALA A 224 -7.56 -1.16 -8.52
C ALA A 224 -7.98 -2.12 -9.64
N ASP A 225 -7.88 -1.68 -10.91
CA ASP A 225 -8.28 -2.43 -12.10
C ASP A 225 -7.36 -3.61 -12.44
N ARG A 226 -6.15 -3.67 -11.88
CA ARG A 226 -5.19 -4.77 -12.14
C ARG A 226 -5.29 -5.92 -11.13
N TYR A 227 -5.92 -5.68 -9.99
CA TYR A 227 -6.00 -6.64 -8.87
C TYR A 227 -7.43 -7.02 -8.51
N SER A 228 -8.43 -6.49 -9.25
CA SER A 228 -9.80 -6.94 -9.18
C SER A 228 -9.93 -8.22 -10.01
N ALA A 229 -9.66 -9.33 -9.38
CA ALA A 229 -10.02 -10.65 -9.87
C ALA A 229 -10.85 -11.34 -8.79
#